data_6c9856fc0765a61c983ef77f21f52d3d
#
_entry.id   6c9856fc0765a61c983ef77f21f52d3d
#
_cell.length_a   1.000
_cell.length_b   1.000
_cell.length_c   1.000
_cell.angle_alpha   90.00
_cell.angle_beta   90.00
_cell.angle_gamma   90.00
#
_symmetry.space_group_name_H-M   'P 1'
#
loop_
_entity.id
_entity.type
_entity.pdbx_description
1 polymer ?
#
loop_
_entity_poly.entity_id
_entity_poly.type
_entity_poly.pdbx_seq_one_letter_code
_entity_poly.pdbx_strand_id
1 'polypeptide(L)'
;WLEAIGALDDGAYAAALVRHCGDMGYGPRRAREKLREKGVPQELWDEALDELPPDGEQIDRFLQSKLHGRSPEDKEKKRLTDALLRRGFSWGEVRSAWGRYGSEIWEE
;
A
#
# COMPACT_ATOMS: atom_id res chain seq x y z
N TRP A 1 -15.93 17.06 3.58
CA TRP A 1 -15.38 16.80 4.92
C TRP A 1 -13.89 17.02 4.98
N LEU A 2 -13.17 16.36 4.12
CA LEU A 2 -11.72 16.51 4.10
C LEU A 2 -11.29 17.93 3.74
N GLU A 3 -12.08 18.59 2.94
CA GLU A 3 -11.80 19.97 2.55
C GLU A 3 -11.78 20.89 3.74
N ALA A 4 -12.75 20.72 4.65
CA ALA A 4 -12.81 21.55 5.82
C ALA A 4 -11.58 21.36 6.71
N ILE A 5 -11.14 20.14 6.86
CA ILE A 5 -9.96 19.84 7.64
C ILE A 5 -8.72 20.39 6.98
N GLY A 6 -8.61 20.21 5.66
CA GLY A 6 -7.45 20.67 4.92
C GLY A 6 -7.29 22.18 4.96
N ALA A 7 -8.39 22.88 5.00
CA ALA A 7 -8.34 24.35 5.07
C ALA A 7 -7.75 24.84 6.38
N LEU A 8 -7.87 24.03 7.44
CA LEU A 8 -7.40 24.41 8.77
C LEU A 8 -6.02 23.87 9.09
N ASP A 9 -5.69 22.70 8.57
CA ASP A 9 -4.44 22.04 8.94
C ASP A 9 -4.03 21.04 7.85
N ASP A 10 -3.06 21.44 7.03
CA ASP A 10 -2.59 20.61 5.95
C ASP A 10 -1.94 19.30 6.45
N GLY A 11 -1.25 19.38 7.57
CA GLY A 11 -0.62 18.20 8.14
C GLY A 11 -1.65 17.15 8.58
N ALA A 12 -2.70 17.61 9.25
CA ALA A 12 -3.76 16.71 9.69
C ALA A 12 -4.49 16.13 8.48
N TYR A 13 -4.69 16.94 7.45
CA TYR A 13 -5.33 16.48 6.24
C TYR A 13 -4.49 15.40 5.55
N ALA A 14 -3.18 15.65 5.44
CA ALA A 14 -2.29 14.69 4.80
C ALA A 14 -2.29 13.36 5.57
N ALA A 15 -2.20 13.42 6.89
CA ALA A 15 -2.21 12.22 7.70
C ALA A 15 -3.52 11.44 7.55
N ALA A 16 -4.64 12.15 7.53
CA ALA A 16 -5.94 11.50 7.36
C ALA A 16 -6.04 10.83 6.00
N LEU A 17 -5.53 11.50 4.96
CA LEU A 17 -5.56 10.97 3.62
C LEU A 17 -4.72 9.69 3.52
N VAL A 18 -3.54 9.70 4.13
CA VAL A 18 -2.66 8.53 4.10
C VAL A 18 -3.27 7.37 4.89
N ARG A 19 -3.89 7.65 6.04
CA ARG A 19 -4.58 6.60 6.79
C ARG A 19 -5.68 5.98 5.96
N HIS A 20 -6.41 6.81 5.22
CA HIS A 20 -7.44 6.32 4.34
C HIS A 20 -6.85 5.41 3.26
N CYS A 21 -5.71 5.81 2.68
CA CYS A 21 -5.04 4.97 1.69
C CYS A 21 -4.66 3.61 2.28
N GLY A 22 -4.19 3.60 3.52
CA GLY A 22 -3.87 2.36 4.20
C GLY A 22 -5.09 1.48 4.37
N ASP A 23 -6.22 2.08 4.73
CA ASP A 23 -7.47 1.35 4.89
C ASP A 23 -7.93 0.73 3.59
N MET A 24 -7.65 1.41 2.47
CA MET A 24 -8.00 0.90 1.16
C MET A 24 -7.02 -0.14 0.65
N GLY A 25 -5.94 -0.37 1.36
CA GLY A 25 -4.94 -1.34 0.96
C GLY A 25 -3.93 -0.82 -0.04
N TYR A 26 -3.75 0.49 -0.10
CA TYR A 26 -2.78 1.09 -1.01
C TYR A 26 -1.40 1.14 -0.37
N GLY A 27 -0.36 0.99 -1.21
CA GLY A 27 1.00 1.12 -0.74
C GLY A 27 1.48 2.56 -0.79
N PRO A 28 2.76 2.79 -0.39
CA PRO A 28 3.29 4.16 -0.29
C PRO A 28 3.32 4.91 -1.62
N ARG A 29 3.56 4.21 -2.71
CA ARG A 29 3.59 4.85 -4.03
C ARG A 29 2.23 5.43 -4.38
N ARG A 30 1.16 4.66 -4.13
CA ARG A 30 -0.18 5.12 -4.39
C ARG A 30 -0.57 6.25 -3.45
N ALA A 31 -0.13 6.15 -2.19
CA ALA A 31 -0.40 7.21 -1.22
C ALA A 31 0.25 8.52 -1.67
N ARG A 32 1.49 8.46 -2.18
CA ARG A 32 2.14 9.66 -2.69
C ARG A 32 1.39 10.27 -3.85
N GLU A 33 0.87 9.43 -4.74
CA GLU A 33 0.08 9.93 -5.85
C GLU A 33 -1.16 10.67 -5.36
N LYS A 34 -1.81 10.13 -4.35
CA LYS A 34 -2.98 10.78 -3.77
C LYS A 34 -2.63 12.12 -3.13
N LEU A 35 -1.50 12.17 -2.42
CA LEU A 35 -1.05 13.42 -1.82
C LEU A 35 -0.80 14.47 -2.89
N ARG A 36 -0.21 14.05 -4.02
CA ARG A 36 0.04 14.98 -5.12
C ARG A 36 -1.26 15.46 -5.73
N GLU A 37 -2.20 14.54 -5.95
CA GLU A 37 -3.49 14.88 -6.55
C GLU A 37 -4.24 15.91 -5.72
N LYS A 38 -4.11 15.80 -4.41
CA LYS A 38 -4.83 16.69 -3.49
C LYS A 38 -4.07 17.98 -3.21
N GLY A 39 -2.91 18.14 -3.81
CA GLY A 39 -2.15 19.37 -3.65
C GLY A 39 -1.47 19.55 -2.31
N VAL A 40 -1.18 18.45 -1.62
CA VAL A 40 -0.49 18.52 -0.33
C VAL A 40 0.97 18.89 -0.57
N PRO A 41 1.51 19.86 0.17
CA PRO A 41 2.94 20.22 0.03
C PRO A 41 3.83 19.01 0.29
N GLN A 42 4.85 18.86 -0.55
CA GLN A 42 5.73 17.72 -0.47
C GLN A 42 6.43 17.60 0.87
N GLU A 43 6.70 18.72 1.51
CA GLU A 43 7.38 18.74 2.80
C GLU A 43 6.57 18.05 3.90
N LEU A 44 5.27 17.86 3.69
CA LEU A 44 4.42 17.16 4.65
C LEU A 44 4.27 15.68 4.35
N TRP A 45 4.78 15.21 3.23
CA TRP A 45 4.57 13.84 2.79
C TRP A 45 5.20 12.81 3.72
N ASP A 46 6.46 13.04 4.12
CA ASP A 46 7.18 12.06 4.92
C ASP A 46 6.46 11.77 6.23
N GLU A 47 6.04 12.82 6.89
CA GLU A 47 5.34 12.68 8.16
C GLU A 47 4.00 11.99 7.96
N ALA A 48 3.28 12.35 6.90
CA ALA A 48 2.01 11.73 6.62
C ALA A 48 2.16 10.25 6.27
N LEU A 49 3.20 9.92 5.51
CA LEU A 49 3.42 8.55 5.09
C LEU A 49 3.75 7.62 6.26
N ASP A 50 4.20 8.19 7.38
CA ASP A 50 4.43 7.39 8.58
C ASP A 50 3.14 6.78 9.12
N GLU A 51 1.98 7.30 8.69
CA GLU A 51 0.70 6.76 9.11
C GLU A 51 0.34 5.46 8.42
N LEU A 52 1.06 5.09 7.37
CA LEU A 52 0.80 3.82 6.69
C LEU A 52 1.36 2.67 7.50
N PRO A 53 0.64 1.54 7.57
CA PRO A 53 1.22 0.34 8.15
C PRO A 53 2.42 -0.11 7.31
N PRO A 54 3.32 -0.91 7.88
CA PRO A 54 4.44 -1.44 7.10
C PRO A 54 3.95 -2.18 5.86
N ASP A 55 4.66 -2.02 4.75
CA ASP A 55 4.30 -2.64 3.48
C ASP A 55 4.12 -4.14 3.61
N GLY A 56 5.07 -4.79 4.28
CA GLY A 56 5.03 -6.23 4.44
C GLY A 56 3.76 -6.68 5.14
N GLU A 57 3.35 -5.96 6.16
CA GLU A 57 2.14 -6.30 6.90
C GLU A 57 0.91 -6.18 6.01
N GLN A 58 0.82 -5.13 5.22
CA GLN A 58 -0.31 -4.93 4.33
C GLN A 58 -0.37 -6.03 3.27
N ILE A 59 0.78 -6.36 2.69
CA ILE A 59 0.84 -7.40 1.66
C ILE A 59 0.50 -8.75 2.25
N ASP A 60 1.02 -9.07 3.42
CA ASP A 60 0.73 -10.34 4.07
C ASP A 60 -0.77 -10.48 4.32
N ARG A 61 -1.40 -9.42 4.78
CA ARG A 61 -2.84 -9.43 5.05
C ARG A 61 -3.63 -9.64 3.76
N PHE A 62 -3.19 -8.98 2.69
CA PHE A 62 -3.82 -9.13 1.38
C PHE A 62 -3.74 -10.59 0.91
N LEU A 63 -2.56 -11.18 1.01
CA LEU A 63 -2.36 -12.56 0.56
C LEU A 63 -3.20 -13.53 1.38
N GLN A 64 -3.24 -13.34 2.69
CA GLN A 64 -4.05 -14.20 3.54
C GLN A 64 -5.53 -14.11 3.19
N SER A 65 -6.01 -12.92 2.92
CA SER A 65 -7.43 -12.73 2.61
C SER A 65 -7.78 -13.34 1.26
N LYS A 66 -6.85 -13.41 0.33
CA LYS A 66 -7.11 -13.97 -0.99
C LYS A 66 -6.89 -15.48 -1.06
N LEU A 67 -5.93 -15.97 -0.32
CA LEU A 67 -5.52 -17.37 -0.42
C LEU A 67 -5.97 -18.24 0.73
N HIS A 68 -6.29 -17.63 1.88
CA HIS A 68 -6.74 -18.36 3.06
C HIS A 68 -5.81 -19.51 3.44
N GLY A 69 -4.52 -19.29 3.27
CA GLY A 69 -3.51 -20.27 3.64
C GLY A 69 -3.21 -21.33 2.59
N ARG A 70 -3.90 -21.36 1.48
CA ARG A 70 -3.63 -22.37 0.47
C ARG A 70 -2.51 -21.92 -0.46
N SER A 71 -1.92 -22.91 -1.15
CA SER A 71 -0.85 -22.63 -2.10
C SER A 71 -1.43 -22.17 -3.43
N PRO A 72 -1.00 -21.02 -3.93
CA PRO A 72 -1.52 -20.52 -5.21
C PRO A 72 -0.82 -21.19 -6.40
N GLU A 73 -1.52 -21.21 -7.53
CA GLU A 73 -0.92 -21.59 -8.78
C GLU A 73 -0.12 -20.43 -9.35
N ASP A 74 0.74 -20.71 -10.32
CA ASP A 74 1.56 -19.68 -10.93
C ASP A 74 0.74 -18.53 -11.49
N LYS A 75 -0.35 -18.84 -12.15
CA LYS A 75 -1.23 -17.81 -12.70
C LYS A 75 -1.80 -16.94 -11.61
N GLU A 76 -2.19 -17.56 -10.52
CA GLU A 76 -2.76 -16.83 -9.40
C GLU A 76 -1.72 -15.94 -8.73
N LYS A 77 -0.49 -16.47 -8.58
CA LYS A 77 0.60 -15.67 -8.03
C LYS A 77 0.83 -14.42 -8.86
N LYS A 78 0.88 -14.60 -10.18
CA LYS A 78 1.14 -13.47 -11.06
C LYS A 78 0.03 -12.44 -10.96
N ARG A 79 -1.21 -12.90 -10.93
CA ARG A 79 -2.35 -11.99 -10.84
C ARG A 79 -2.33 -11.20 -9.55
N LEU A 80 -2.03 -11.87 -8.43
CA LEU A 80 -1.98 -11.20 -7.15
C LEU A 80 -0.80 -10.24 -7.08
N THR A 81 0.34 -10.64 -7.64
CA THR A 81 1.50 -9.77 -7.70
C THR A 81 1.19 -8.50 -8.49
N ASP A 82 0.57 -8.66 -9.67
CA ASP A 82 0.20 -7.51 -10.48
C ASP A 82 -0.75 -6.58 -9.73
N ALA A 83 -1.70 -7.17 -9.00
CA ALA A 83 -2.65 -6.37 -8.23
C ALA A 83 -1.94 -5.56 -7.15
N LEU A 84 -0.96 -6.17 -6.47
CA LEU A 84 -0.22 -5.47 -5.43
C LEU A 84 0.64 -4.35 -6.00
N LEU A 85 1.24 -4.59 -7.16
CA LEU A 85 2.02 -3.54 -7.81
C LEU A 85 1.15 -2.36 -8.20
N ARG A 86 -0.06 -2.64 -8.68
CA ARG A 86 -1.01 -1.58 -9.02
C ARG A 86 -1.45 -0.79 -7.79
N ARG A 87 -1.46 -1.42 -6.63
CA ARG A 87 -1.82 -0.73 -5.39
C ARG A 87 -0.68 0.13 -4.85
N GLY A 88 0.49 0.07 -5.48
CA GLY A 88 1.58 0.94 -5.12
C GLY A 88 2.66 0.33 -4.25
N PHE A 89 2.69 -0.98 -4.14
CA PHE A 89 3.76 -1.67 -3.42
C PHE A 89 4.91 -1.95 -4.37
N SER A 90 6.13 -2.01 -3.83
CA SER A 90 7.30 -2.26 -4.65
C SER A 90 7.47 -3.75 -4.90
N TRP A 91 8.14 -4.06 -5.99
CA TRP A 91 8.43 -5.46 -6.34
C TRP A 91 9.19 -6.17 -5.23
N GLY A 92 10.17 -5.49 -4.64
CA GLY A 92 10.96 -6.10 -3.57
C GLY A 92 10.11 -6.50 -2.37
N GLU A 93 9.16 -5.64 -1.99
CA GLU A 93 8.28 -5.93 -0.88
C GLU A 93 7.33 -7.08 -1.19
N VAL A 94 6.82 -7.11 -2.41
CA VAL A 94 5.93 -8.18 -2.83
C VAL A 94 6.66 -9.51 -2.84
N ARG A 95 7.88 -9.50 -3.35
CA ARG A 95 8.70 -10.70 -3.42
C ARG A 95 9.01 -11.24 -2.03
N SER A 96 9.35 -10.33 -1.12
CA SER A 96 9.63 -10.73 0.27
C SER A 96 8.39 -11.34 0.91
N ALA A 97 7.23 -10.79 0.62
CA ALA A 97 5.98 -11.31 1.17
C ALA A 97 5.70 -12.71 0.69
N TRP A 98 5.97 -13.00 -0.58
CA TRP A 98 5.79 -14.35 -1.09
C TRP A 98 6.71 -15.33 -0.38
N GLY A 99 7.94 -14.91 -0.10
CA GLY A 99 8.85 -15.73 0.67
C GLY A 99 8.33 -16.05 2.06
N ARG A 100 7.78 -15.04 2.73
CA ARG A 100 7.20 -15.23 4.06
C ARG A 100 5.96 -16.11 4.02
N TYR A 101 5.20 -16.01 2.94
CA TYR A 101 4.00 -16.81 2.78
C TYR A 101 4.33 -18.30 2.58
N GLY A 102 5.56 -18.60 2.22
CA GLY A 102 5.96 -19.98 1.99
C GLY A 102 5.91 -20.41 0.55
N SER A 103 5.68 -19.46 -0.36
CA SER A 103 5.67 -19.73 -1.78
C SER A 103 6.81 -18.98 -2.41
N GLU A 104 7.66 -19.68 -3.12
CA GLU A 104 8.70 -18.99 -3.82
C GLU A 104 8.15 -18.33 -5.07
N ILE A 105 8.58 -17.11 -5.29
CA ILE A 105 8.19 -16.42 -6.49
C ILE A 105 9.26 -16.69 -7.52
N TRP A 106 8.81 -16.89 -8.79
CA TRP A 106 9.77 -17.17 -9.84
C TRP A 106 10.62 -15.93 -10.09
N GLU A 107 11.83 -16.19 -10.56
CA GLU A 107 12.73 -15.12 -10.94
C GLU A 107 12.32 -14.58 -12.25
N GLU A 108 12.62 -13.57 -12.63
CA GLU A 108 12.38 -13.01 -13.86
C GLU A 108 11.26 -12.40 -14.07
#